data_e249355496f7284178bd208845109e96
#
_entry.id   e249355496f7284178bd208845109e96
#
_cell.length_a   1.000
_cell.length_b   1.000
_cell.length_c   1.000
_cell.angle_alpha   90.00
_cell.angle_beta   90.00
_cell.angle_gamma   90.00
#
_symmetry.space_group_name_H-M   'P 1'
#
loop_
_entity.id
_entity.type
_entity.pdbx_description
1 polymer ?
#
loop_
_entity_poly.entity_id
_entity_poly.type
_entity_poly.pdbx_seq_one_letter_code
_entity_poly.pdbx_strand_id
1 'polypeptide(L)'
;EWLVQQAIEDDFYYGYLGKVAFSSSNLKKLLDSPRTYYNLMQYGEETNSQALRDGRLIHTMVLEPHKINEMTFIDVASKNTKKWKEAKEIHPNHLLYTTKERKLAERMTEALFKNHQAVELLRDSTFEVPAVDYVEGYPFRGKADIIKNDGTIIDLKTTSDLRNFVYSARH
;
A
#
# COMPACT_ATOMS: atom_id res chain seq x y z
N GLU A 1 21.30 6.67 7.65
CA GLU A 1 21.09 5.27 8.09
C GLU A 1 20.00 5.14 9.17
N TRP A 2 20.08 5.88 10.30
CA TRP A 2 19.07 5.79 11.38
C TRP A 2 17.63 6.07 10.92
N LEU A 3 17.41 7.12 10.10
CA LEU A 3 16.08 7.44 9.55
C LEU A 3 15.51 6.32 8.69
N VAL A 4 16.34 5.66 7.89
CA VAL A 4 15.90 4.54 7.03
C VAL A 4 15.51 3.33 7.89
N GLN A 5 16.25 3.04 8.96
CA GLN A 5 15.89 1.98 9.90
C GLN A 5 14.55 2.24 10.60
N GLN A 6 14.31 3.49 11.04
CA GLN A 6 13.01 3.86 11.64
C GLN A 6 11.87 3.81 10.60
N ALA A 7 12.17 4.09 9.34
CA ALA A 7 11.19 4.08 8.26
C ALA A 7 10.70 2.67 7.86
N ILE A 8 11.28 1.61 8.41
CA ILE A 8 10.75 0.24 8.32
C ILE A 8 9.41 0.14 9.06
N GLU A 9 9.27 0.86 10.18
CA GLU A 9 8.05 0.90 10.96
C GLU A 9 6.99 1.79 10.28
N ASP A 10 5.82 1.22 10.02
CA ASP A 10 4.73 1.91 9.32
C ASP A 10 4.27 3.19 10.05
N ASP A 11 4.22 3.19 11.38
CA ASP A 11 3.86 4.36 12.18
C ASP A 11 4.85 5.51 11.99
N PHE A 12 6.13 5.23 11.89
CA PHE A 12 7.13 6.25 11.62
C PHE A 12 7.06 6.70 10.14
N TYR A 13 6.96 5.76 9.20
CA TYR A 13 6.93 6.07 7.78
C TYR A 13 5.67 6.84 7.37
N TYR A 14 4.49 6.37 7.74
CA TYR A 14 3.23 7.01 7.36
C TYR A 14 2.83 8.14 8.33
N GLY A 15 3.11 7.99 9.62
CA GLY A 15 2.76 8.96 10.65
C GLY A 15 3.70 10.15 10.69
N TYR A 16 4.96 9.96 11.08
CA TYR A 16 5.91 11.07 11.20
C TYR A 16 6.40 11.58 9.85
N LEU A 17 7.02 10.71 9.04
CA LEU A 17 7.55 11.11 7.72
C LEU A 17 6.43 11.56 6.77
N GLY A 18 5.20 11.04 6.96
CA GLY A 18 4.03 11.47 6.21
C GLY A 18 3.71 12.95 6.32
N LYS A 19 4.10 13.58 7.42
CA LYS A 19 3.85 15.01 7.72
C LYS A 19 5.02 15.93 7.32
N VAL A 20 6.23 15.40 7.28
CA VAL A 20 7.46 16.21 7.13
C VAL A 20 8.22 15.99 5.84
N ALA A 21 7.90 14.93 5.09
CA ALA A 21 8.57 14.58 3.84
C ALA A 21 7.59 14.35 2.69
N PHE A 22 7.95 14.79 1.51
CA PHE A 22 7.18 14.55 0.30
C PHE A 22 7.25 13.07 -0.12
N SER A 23 6.22 12.62 -0.83
CA SER A 23 6.22 11.37 -1.57
C SER A 23 5.70 11.61 -2.98
N SER A 24 5.91 10.66 -3.90
CA SER A 24 5.43 10.77 -5.27
C SER A 24 3.90 10.97 -5.34
N SER A 25 3.14 10.28 -4.48
CA SER A 25 1.69 10.43 -4.40
C SER A 25 1.27 11.80 -3.88
N ASN A 26 2.00 12.37 -2.90
CA ASN A 26 1.73 13.72 -2.40
C ASN A 26 2.03 14.77 -3.46
N LEU A 27 3.14 14.62 -4.20
CA LEU A 27 3.48 15.53 -5.30
C LEU A 27 2.45 15.47 -6.43
N LYS A 28 1.97 14.29 -6.81
CA LYS A 28 0.89 14.17 -7.81
C LYS A 28 -0.33 14.99 -7.39
N LYS A 29 -0.73 14.90 -6.13
CA LYS A 29 -1.87 15.69 -5.61
C LYS A 29 -1.60 17.20 -5.60
N LEU A 30 -0.37 17.60 -5.28
CA LEU A 30 0.03 19.02 -5.32
C LEU A 30 -0.01 19.57 -6.75
N LEU A 31 0.47 18.80 -7.73
CA LEU A 31 0.46 19.18 -9.15
C LEU A 31 -0.96 19.22 -9.72
N ASP A 32 -1.83 18.31 -9.30
CA ASP A 32 -3.23 18.28 -9.72
C ASP A 32 -4.04 19.43 -9.11
N SER A 33 -3.92 19.64 -7.80
CA SER A 33 -4.58 20.72 -7.08
C SER A 33 -3.88 21.05 -5.76
N PRO A 34 -3.28 22.26 -5.62
CA PRO A 34 -2.70 22.72 -4.35
C PRO A 34 -3.70 22.68 -3.18
N ARG A 35 -4.98 22.96 -3.46
CA ARG A 35 -6.05 22.90 -2.45
C ARG A 35 -6.29 21.46 -1.97
N THR A 36 -6.32 20.50 -2.88
CA THR A 36 -6.46 19.07 -2.54
C THR A 36 -5.28 18.60 -1.69
N TYR A 37 -4.07 18.99 -2.08
CA TYR A 37 -2.87 18.71 -1.29
C TYR A 37 -2.93 19.33 0.12
N TYR A 38 -3.32 20.61 0.23
CA TYR A 38 -3.47 21.29 1.52
C TYR A 38 -4.47 20.56 2.42
N ASN A 39 -5.63 20.19 1.89
CA ASN A 39 -6.66 19.46 2.65
C ASN A 39 -6.14 18.09 3.11
N LEU A 40 -5.40 17.37 2.25
CA LEU A 40 -4.76 16.12 2.62
C LEU A 40 -3.80 16.30 3.81
N MET A 41 -2.94 17.32 3.77
CA MET A 41 -1.97 17.57 4.84
C MET A 41 -2.62 18.00 6.16
N GLN A 42 -3.74 18.70 6.11
CA GLN A 42 -4.45 19.19 7.31
C GLN A 42 -5.40 18.14 7.92
N TYR A 43 -6.11 17.39 7.09
CA TYR A 43 -7.22 16.53 7.52
C TYR A 43 -6.99 15.04 7.27
N GLY A 44 -5.91 14.70 6.57
CA GLY A 44 -5.61 13.32 6.15
C GLY A 44 -6.40 12.88 4.91
N GLU A 45 -6.14 11.66 4.46
CA GLU A 45 -6.87 11.09 3.32
C GLU A 45 -8.21 10.48 3.75
N GLU A 46 -9.31 11.00 3.21
CA GLU A 46 -10.61 10.35 3.36
C GLU A 46 -10.80 9.13 2.45
N THR A 47 -9.95 8.91 1.47
CA THR A 47 -10.21 7.92 0.40
C THR A 47 -9.73 6.53 0.75
N ASN A 48 -10.57 5.80 1.45
CA ASN A 48 -10.55 4.33 1.46
C ASN A 48 -11.38 3.77 0.28
N SER A 49 -11.00 4.08 -0.96
CA SER A 49 -11.66 3.46 -2.11
C SER A 49 -11.49 1.95 -2.05
N GLN A 50 -12.49 1.19 -2.56
CA GLN A 50 -12.40 -0.27 -2.56
C GLN A 50 -11.15 -0.76 -3.31
N ALA A 51 -10.78 -0.11 -4.41
CA ALA A 51 -9.59 -0.45 -5.19
C ALA A 51 -8.29 -0.29 -4.38
N LEU A 52 -8.15 0.79 -3.59
CA LEU A 52 -6.99 0.99 -2.71
C LEU A 52 -6.93 -0.06 -1.60
N ARG A 53 -8.08 -0.42 -1.04
CA ARG A 53 -8.16 -1.47 -0.01
C ARG A 53 -7.76 -2.83 -0.57
N ASP A 54 -8.29 -3.20 -1.72
CA ASP A 54 -7.97 -4.46 -2.39
C ASP A 54 -6.50 -4.52 -2.77
N GLY A 55 -5.95 -3.43 -3.32
CA GLY A 55 -4.55 -3.27 -3.62
C GLY A 55 -3.67 -3.48 -2.39
N ARG A 56 -3.95 -2.77 -1.29
CA ARG A 56 -3.21 -2.90 -0.03
C ARG A 56 -3.22 -4.34 0.50
N LEU A 57 -4.38 -5.01 0.48
CA LEU A 57 -4.49 -6.39 0.96
C LEU A 57 -3.63 -7.36 0.14
N ILE A 58 -3.64 -7.20 -1.20
CA ILE A 58 -2.82 -8.02 -2.10
C ILE A 58 -1.33 -7.73 -1.90
N HIS A 59 -0.92 -6.47 -1.80
CA HIS A 59 0.45 -6.08 -1.47
C HIS A 59 0.91 -6.76 -0.18
N THR A 60 0.12 -6.66 0.90
CA THR A 60 0.47 -7.29 2.17
C THR A 60 0.59 -8.81 2.03
N MET A 61 -0.31 -9.47 1.30
CA MET A 61 -0.26 -10.93 1.11
C MET A 61 0.98 -11.39 0.32
N VAL A 62 1.44 -10.57 -0.62
CA VAL A 62 2.59 -10.89 -1.49
C VAL A 62 3.92 -10.50 -0.85
N LEU A 63 4.02 -9.30 -0.31
CA LEU A 63 5.28 -8.66 0.09
C LEU A 63 5.55 -8.78 1.61
N GLU A 64 4.50 -8.75 2.43
CA GLU A 64 4.59 -8.78 3.90
C GLU A 64 3.59 -9.77 4.52
N PRO A 65 3.60 -11.06 4.15
CA PRO A 65 2.58 -12.03 4.58
C PRO A 65 2.47 -12.17 6.11
N HIS A 66 3.51 -11.84 6.86
CA HIS A 66 3.49 -11.85 8.32
C HIS A 66 2.53 -10.80 8.91
N LYS A 67 2.30 -9.66 8.23
CA LYS A 67 1.37 -8.61 8.66
C LYS A 67 -0.12 -8.97 8.45
N ILE A 68 -0.43 -10.06 7.77
CA ILE A 68 -1.83 -10.50 7.61
C ILE A 68 -2.50 -10.78 8.96
N ASN A 69 -1.73 -11.21 9.97
CA ASN A 69 -2.24 -11.46 11.31
C ASN A 69 -2.65 -10.18 12.06
N GLU A 70 -2.22 -9.02 11.61
CA GLU A 70 -2.60 -7.71 12.16
C GLU A 70 -3.93 -7.21 11.58
N MET A 71 -4.44 -7.88 10.54
CA MET A 71 -5.69 -7.56 9.88
C MET A 71 -6.85 -8.36 10.47
N THR A 72 -8.02 -7.74 10.52
CA THR A 72 -9.23 -8.39 11.02
C THR A 72 -10.19 -8.68 9.86
N PHE A 73 -10.60 -9.93 9.74
CA PHE A 73 -11.50 -10.40 8.69
C PHE A 73 -12.89 -10.73 9.28
N ILE A 74 -13.92 -10.08 8.75
CA ILE A 74 -15.29 -10.19 9.24
C ILE A 74 -16.15 -10.92 8.21
N ASP A 75 -16.82 -11.97 8.64
CA ASP A 75 -17.76 -12.68 7.79
C ASP A 75 -19.11 -11.97 7.76
N VAL A 76 -19.26 -11.10 6.77
CA VAL A 76 -20.45 -10.30 6.49
C VAL A 76 -20.67 -10.14 5.00
N ALA A 77 -21.92 -10.07 4.58
CA ALA A 77 -22.29 -9.82 3.18
C ALA A 77 -22.07 -8.35 2.76
N SER A 78 -22.13 -7.41 3.71
CA SER A 78 -22.01 -5.97 3.47
C SER A 78 -21.39 -5.25 4.67
N LYS A 79 -20.63 -4.20 4.39
CA LYS A 79 -20.05 -3.30 5.39
C LYS A 79 -21.09 -2.41 6.11
N ASN A 80 -22.36 -2.46 5.70
CA ASN A 80 -23.45 -1.74 6.36
C ASN A 80 -24.13 -2.55 7.48
N THR A 81 -23.70 -3.78 7.72
CA THR A 81 -24.26 -4.64 8.76
C THR A 81 -23.90 -4.18 10.18
N LYS A 82 -24.75 -4.49 11.16
CA LYS A 82 -24.47 -4.21 12.58
C LYS A 82 -23.16 -4.86 13.02
N LYS A 83 -22.94 -6.12 12.65
CA LYS A 83 -21.70 -6.86 12.94
C LYS A 83 -20.43 -6.16 12.45
N TRP A 84 -20.49 -5.53 11.26
CA TRP A 84 -19.34 -4.75 10.74
C TRP A 84 -19.09 -3.48 11.56
N LYS A 85 -20.15 -2.77 11.94
CA LYS A 85 -20.04 -1.54 12.73
C LYS A 85 -19.48 -1.84 14.11
N GLU A 86 -19.99 -2.88 14.79
CA GLU A 86 -19.48 -3.35 16.08
C GLU A 86 -17.99 -3.74 16.00
N ALA A 87 -17.61 -4.48 14.95
CA ALA A 87 -16.21 -4.85 14.76
C ALA A 87 -15.30 -3.62 14.58
N LYS A 88 -15.78 -2.56 13.90
CA LYS A 88 -15.04 -1.31 13.74
C LYS A 88 -14.86 -0.57 15.07
N GLU A 89 -15.84 -0.64 15.97
CA GLU A 89 -15.76 -0.06 17.32
C GLU A 89 -14.80 -0.84 18.22
N ILE A 90 -14.80 -2.18 18.13
CA ILE A 90 -13.92 -3.06 18.91
C ILE A 90 -12.45 -2.95 18.45
N HIS A 91 -12.23 -2.76 17.15
CA HIS A 91 -10.90 -2.72 16.55
C HIS A 91 -10.65 -1.38 15.80
N PRO A 92 -10.62 -0.23 16.51
CA PRO A 92 -10.58 1.09 15.86
C PRO A 92 -9.31 1.33 15.04
N ASN A 93 -8.21 0.69 15.41
CA ASN A 93 -6.90 0.84 14.77
C ASN A 93 -6.58 -0.30 13.77
N HIS A 94 -7.43 -1.32 13.66
CA HIS A 94 -7.19 -2.43 12.75
C HIS A 94 -7.74 -2.16 11.36
N LEU A 95 -7.03 -2.67 10.36
CA LEU A 95 -7.57 -2.75 9.01
C LEU A 95 -8.60 -3.87 8.92
N LEU A 96 -9.86 -3.48 8.75
CA LEU A 96 -10.97 -4.42 8.67
C LEU A 96 -11.28 -4.77 7.22
N TYR A 97 -11.36 -6.05 6.92
CA TYR A 97 -11.76 -6.59 5.63
C TYR A 97 -12.90 -7.59 5.79
N THR A 98 -13.69 -7.79 4.74
CA THR A 98 -14.66 -8.88 4.70
C THR A 98 -13.96 -10.19 4.31
N THR A 99 -14.53 -11.31 4.70
CA THR A 99 -14.07 -12.64 4.25
C THR A 99 -14.09 -12.77 2.72
N LYS A 100 -14.99 -12.05 2.04
CA LYS A 100 -15.04 -12.02 0.57
C LYS A 100 -13.83 -11.30 -0.02
N GLU A 101 -13.42 -10.16 0.55
CA GLU A 101 -12.20 -9.43 0.14
C GLU A 101 -10.96 -10.30 0.33
N ARG A 102 -10.86 -10.99 1.47
CA ARG A 102 -9.79 -11.92 1.76
C ARG A 102 -9.69 -13.02 0.71
N LYS A 103 -10.78 -13.74 0.43
CA LYS A 103 -10.81 -14.82 -0.57
C LYS A 103 -10.43 -14.34 -1.97
N LEU A 104 -10.83 -13.12 -2.34
CA LEU A 104 -10.43 -12.52 -3.62
C LEU A 104 -8.92 -12.27 -3.66
N ALA A 105 -8.36 -11.65 -2.63
CA ALA A 105 -6.93 -11.37 -2.54
C ALA A 105 -6.09 -12.66 -2.50
N GLU A 106 -6.49 -13.68 -1.73
CA GLU A 106 -5.85 -15.00 -1.70
C GLU A 106 -5.79 -15.62 -3.10
N ARG A 107 -6.91 -15.60 -3.85
CA ARG A 107 -6.96 -16.13 -5.21
C ARG A 107 -6.04 -15.38 -6.18
N MET A 108 -5.96 -14.05 -6.06
CA MET A 108 -5.06 -13.24 -6.88
C MET A 108 -3.59 -13.51 -6.54
N THR A 109 -3.26 -13.60 -5.26
CA THR A 109 -1.93 -13.94 -4.75
C THR A 109 -1.50 -15.35 -5.22
N GLU A 110 -2.40 -16.34 -5.13
CA GLU A 110 -2.14 -17.68 -5.66
C GLU A 110 -1.87 -17.67 -7.17
N ALA A 111 -2.64 -16.89 -7.94
CA ALA A 111 -2.45 -16.77 -9.38
C ALA A 111 -1.08 -16.17 -9.72
N LEU A 112 -0.62 -15.16 -8.96
CA LEU A 112 0.71 -14.58 -9.08
C LEU A 112 1.79 -15.62 -8.81
N PHE A 113 1.71 -16.37 -7.71
CA PHE A 113 2.71 -17.39 -7.36
C PHE A 113 2.68 -18.65 -8.28
N LYS A 114 1.61 -18.88 -9.02
CA LYS A 114 1.57 -19.89 -10.09
C LYS A 114 2.26 -19.44 -11.38
N ASN A 115 2.52 -18.15 -11.53
CA ASN A 115 3.24 -17.62 -12.70
C ASN A 115 4.75 -17.65 -12.45
N HIS A 116 5.47 -18.56 -13.16
CA HIS A 116 6.91 -18.73 -13.02
C HIS A 116 7.70 -17.43 -13.26
N GLN A 117 7.30 -16.61 -14.23
CA GLN A 117 7.99 -15.36 -14.52
C GLN A 117 7.84 -14.37 -13.37
N ALA A 118 6.64 -14.27 -12.78
CA ALA A 118 6.42 -13.43 -11.61
C ALA A 118 7.23 -13.92 -10.40
N VAL A 119 7.29 -15.23 -10.15
CA VAL A 119 8.08 -15.79 -9.06
C VAL A 119 9.58 -15.52 -9.24
N GLU A 120 10.11 -15.62 -10.47
CA GLU A 120 11.52 -15.26 -10.76
C GLU A 120 11.80 -13.76 -10.51
N LEU A 121 10.84 -12.88 -10.75
CA LEU A 121 10.96 -11.46 -10.40
C LEU A 121 11.01 -11.23 -8.89
N LEU A 122 10.34 -12.07 -8.10
CA LEU A 122 10.34 -11.97 -6.63
C LEU A 122 11.55 -12.65 -5.97
N ARG A 123 12.26 -13.51 -6.70
CA ARG A 123 13.42 -14.23 -6.17
C ARG A 123 14.59 -13.29 -5.93
N ASP A 124 15.33 -13.55 -4.85
CA ASP A 124 16.55 -12.82 -4.46
C ASP A 124 16.29 -11.30 -4.34
N SER A 125 15.18 -10.96 -3.67
CA SER A 125 14.70 -9.61 -3.51
C SER A 125 14.44 -9.26 -2.05
N THR A 126 14.50 -7.96 -1.75
CA THR A 126 14.05 -7.36 -0.50
C THR A 126 12.75 -6.60 -0.77
N PHE A 127 11.80 -6.71 0.14
CA PHE A 127 10.46 -6.16 -0.01
C PHE A 127 10.24 -4.94 0.88
N GLU A 128 9.35 -4.04 0.46
CA GLU A 128 8.91 -2.86 1.21
C GLU A 128 10.09 -2.02 1.73
N VAL A 129 11.05 -1.74 0.84
CA VAL A 129 12.31 -1.08 1.20
C VAL A 129 12.12 0.44 1.27
N PRO A 130 12.21 1.04 2.47
CA PRO A 130 12.08 2.48 2.62
C PRO A 130 13.34 3.21 2.17
N ALA A 131 13.14 4.42 1.63
CA ALA A 131 14.17 5.38 1.32
C ALA A 131 13.76 6.76 1.83
N VAL A 132 14.71 7.48 2.39
CA VAL A 132 14.54 8.87 2.85
C VAL A 132 15.76 9.65 2.42
N ASP A 133 15.55 10.73 1.68
CA ASP A 133 16.65 11.58 1.20
C ASP A 133 16.14 13.00 0.91
N TYR A 134 17.06 13.89 0.57
CA TYR A 134 16.77 15.25 0.13
C TYR A 134 16.88 15.36 -1.39
N VAL A 135 15.84 15.90 -2.03
CA VAL A 135 15.83 16.23 -3.46
C VAL A 135 15.63 17.75 -3.56
N GLU A 136 16.60 18.43 -4.18
CA GLU A 136 16.61 19.89 -4.31
C GLU A 136 16.40 20.63 -2.96
N GLY A 137 16.94 20.08 -1.88
CA GLY A 137 16.82 20.65 -0.52
C GLY A 137 15.51 20.35 0.21
N TYR A 138 14.59 19.62 -0.40
CA TYR A 138 13.34 19.19 0.23
C TYR A 138 13.43 17.73 0.69
N PRO A 139 12.89 17.40 1.88
CA PRO A 139 12.88 16.02 2.35
C PRO A 139 11.89 15.17 1.55
N PHE A 140 12.36 14.03 1.08
CA PHE A 140 11.56 13.04 0.35
C PHE A 140 11.59 11.70 1.03
N ARG A 141 10.49 10.98 0.95
CA ARG A 141 10.37 9.59 1.33
C ARG A 141 9.81 8.77 0.18
N GLY A 142 10.28 7.55 0.06
CA GLY A 142 9.77 6.54 -0.86
C GLY A 142 9.82 5.18 -0.19
N LYS A 143 9.02 4.24 -0.68
CA LYS A 143 9.10 2.84 -0.29
C LYS A 143 8.99 2.04 -1.58
N ALA A 144 10.04 1.31 -1.92
CA ALA A 144 10.03 0.44 -3.08
C ALA A 144 9.39 -0.89 -2.70
N ASP A 145 8.42 -1.33 -3.48
CA ASP A 145 7.73 -2.60 -3.24
C ASP A 145 8.73 -3.77 -3.23
N ILE A 146 9.64 -3.80 -4.21
CA ILE A 146 10.61 -4.89 -4.39
C ILE A 146 11.92 -4.32 -4.92
N ILE A 147 13.04 -4.68 -4.30
CA ILE A 147 14.40 -4.41 -4.82
C ILE A 147 15.15 -5.74 -4.93
N LYS A 148 15.59 -6.08 -6.14
CA LYS A 148 16.42 -7.26 -6.38
C LYS A 148 17.87 -7.01 -5.97
N ASN A 149 18.61 -8.10 -5.73
CA ASN A 149 20.04 -8.02 -5.38
C ASN A 149 20.92 -7.34 -6.46
N ASP A 150 20.47 -7.30 -7.71
CA ASP A 150 21.12 -6.58 -8.81
C ASP A 150 20.77 -5.08 -8.89
N GLY A 151 19.96 -4.58 -7.96
CA GLY A 151 19.49 -3.19 -7.91
C GLY A 151 18.24 -2.92 -8.74
N THR A 152 17.65 -3.91 -9.41
CA THR A 152 16.39 -3.72 -10.14
C THR A 152 15.24 -3.43 -9.18
N ILE A 153 14.51 -2.34 -9.43
CA ILE A 153 13.33 -1.96 -8.67
C ILE A 153 12.08 -2.45 -9.42
N ILE A 154 11.21 -3.15 -8.71
CA ILE A 154 9.95 -3.68 -9.25
C ILE A 154 8.80 -3.14 -8.39
N ASP A 155 7.76 -2.65 -9.05
CA ASP A 155 6.57 -2.10 -8.42
C ASP A 155 5.38 -3.03 -8.71
N LEU A 156 4.69 -3.48 -7.66
CA LEU A 156 3.54 -4.36 -7.74
C LEU A 156 2.26 -3.54 -7.90
N LYS A 157 1.56 -3.69 -9.01
CA LYS A 157 0.31 -2.97 -9.27
C LYS A 157 -0.87 -3.91 -9.46
N THR A 158 -1.99 -3.56 -8.85
CA THR A 158 -3.28 -4.20 -9.10
C THR A 158 -4.11 -3.36 -10.07
N THR A 159 -4.79 -4.01 -10.99
CA THR A 159 -5.69 -3.35 -11.94
C THR A 159 -6.93 -4.18 -12.20
N SER A 160 -8.05 -3.52 -12.44
CA SER A 160 -9.28 -4.16 -12.90
C SER A 160 -9.27 -4.47 -14.41
N ASP A 161 -8.36 -3.85 -15.18
CA ASP A 161 -8.25 -4.04 -16.63
C ASP A 161 -6.77 -4.10 -17.08
N LEU A 162 -6.29 -5.31 -17.30
CA LEU A 162 -4.93 -5.57 -17.78
C LEU A 162 -4.67 -5.02 -19.19
N ARG A 163 -5.70 -4.93 -20.05
CA ARG A 163 -5.53 -4.45 -21.44
C ARG A 163 -5.20 -2.96 -21.47
N ASN A 164 -5.75 -2.19 -20.52
CA ASN A 164 -5.52 -0.76 -20.41
C ASN A 164 -4.42 -0.41 -19.40
N PHE A 165 -3.78 -1.41 -18.77
CA PHE A 165 -2.75 -1.19 -17.76
C PHE A 165 -1.58 -0.34 -18.28
N VAL A 166 -1.12 -0.57 -19.53
CA VAL A 166 -0.01 0.19 -20.14
C VAL A 166 -0.29 1.69 -20.18
N TYR A 167 -1.54 2.08 -20.43
CA TYR A 167 -1.93 3.50 -20.40
C TYR A 167 -1.96 4.07 -18.98
N SER A 168 -2.43 3.29 -18.01
CA SER A 168 -2.47 3.72 -16.61
C SER A 168 -1.08 3.79 -15.96
N ALA A 169 -0.13 2.99 -16.42
CA ALA A 169 1.25 2.96 -15.90
C ALA A 169 2.14 4.10 -16.40
N ARG A 170 1.69 4.85 -17.43
CA ARG A 170 2.44 5.99 -18.01
C ARG A 170 2.15 7.32 -17.30
N HIS A 171 1.20 7.36 -16.42
CA HIS A 171 0.76 8.53 -15.64
C HIS A 171 0.92 8.31 -14.16
#